data_e6630e3a0e28c68442ecb8250b48e545
#
_entry.id   e6630e3a0e28c68442ecb8250b48e545
#
_cell.length_a   1.000
_cell.length_b   1.000
_cell.length_c   1.000
_cell.angle_alpha   90.00
_cell.angle_beta   90.00
_cell.angle_gamma   90.00
#
_symmetry.space_group_name_H-M   'P 1'
#
loop_
_entity.id
_entity.type
_entity.pdbx_description
1 polymer ?
#
loop_
_entity_poly.entity_id
_entity_poly.type
_entity_poly.pdbx_seq_one_letter_code
_entity_poly.pdbx_strand_id
1 'polypeptide(L)'
;MNENAVKYIEENEEAITSIIMDELGGTRLKAAFEIGLVKNIIKEAATFPIRMEGKILPSTIDDVENRLYRIPAGVVGVISPFNFPFFLSMKSVAPALGAGNAVVLKPHDDTPITGGTLIGKIFEEAGVPKGLMNVVVTDIKEIGDAFVEHPIPRIISFTGSTKVGSYIGQVAIKNFKKPLLELGGNSAFIVLEDADMDYAVGAATFSRFTHQGQICMSANRILVQKSIYNEFLEKYVAKVSSTFCLAIT
;
A
#
# COMPACT_ATOMS: atom_id res chain seq x y z
N MET A 1 3.72 5.11 -20.78
CA MET A 1 3.62 5.65 -19.40
C MET A 1 4.08 4.63 -18.36
N ASN A 2 3.40 3.51 -18.20
CA ASN A 2 3.75 2.56 -17.12
C ASN A 2 5.07 1.81 -17.34
N GLU A 3 5.43 1.49 -18.58
CA GLU A 3 6.75 0.90 -18.90
C GLU A 3 7.88 1.87 -18.56
N ASN A 4 7.71 3.16 -18.85
CA ASN A 4 8.71 4.19 -18.51
C ASN A 4 8.85 4.36 -16.99
N ALA A 5 7.74 4.25 -16.23
CA ALA A 5 7.80 4.31 -14.76
C ALA A 5 8.57 3.12 -14.17
N VAL A 6 8.34 1.91 -14.67
CA VAL A 6 9.10 0.72 -14.25
C VAL A 6 10.57 0.86 -14.63
N LYS A 7 10.88 1.31 -15.85
CA LYS A 7 12.24 1.54 -16.32
C LYS A 7 12.97 2.56 -15.44
N TYR A 8 12.33 3.68 -15.11
CA TYR A 8 12.90 4.68 -14.20
C TYR A 8 13.26 4.07 -12.84
N ILE A 9 12.38 3.23 -12.28
CA ILE A 9 12.63 2.54 -11.00
C ILE A 9 13.83 1.60 -11.12
N GLU A 10 13.93 0.82 -12.21
CA GLU A 10 15.02 -0.12 -12.45
C GLU A 10 16.37 0.59 -12.62
N GLU A 11 16.39 1.70 -13.33
CA GLU A 11 17.61 2.52 -13.53
C GLU A 11 18.06 3.23 -12.25
N ASN A 12 17.18 3.44 -11.27
CA ASN A 12 17.46 4.14 -10.02
C ASN A 12 17.30 3.26 -8.76
N GLU A 13 17.27 1.92 -8.91
CA GLU A 13 16.92 0.98 -7.84
C GLU A 13 17.82 1.15 -6.59
N GLU A 14 19.12 1.34 -6.76
CA GLU A 14 20.06 1.52 -5.64
C GLU A 14 19.81 2.84 -4.89
N ALA A 15 19.60 3.94 -5.61
CA ALA A 15 19.27 5.22 -5.00
C ALA A 15 17.93 5.17 -4.24
N ILE A 16 16.91 4.53 -4.83
CA ILE A 16 15.61 4.34 -4.18
C ILE A 16 15.77 3.47 -2.92
N THR A 17 16.58 2.40 -2.99
CA THR A 17 16.88 1.55 -1.85
C THR A 17 17.49 2.35 -0.71
N SER A 18 18.51 3.18 -1.00
CA SER A 18 19.14 4.03 0.01
C SER A 18 18.14 4.99 0.65
N ILE A 19 17.31 5.66 -0.15
CA ILE A 19 16.31 6.60 0.38
C ILE A 19 15.30 5.88 1.29
N ILE A 20 14.83 4.68 0.91
CA ILE A 20 13.93 3.89 1.75
C ILE A 20 14.60 3.53 3.08
N MET A 21 15.88 3.17 3.05
CA MET A 21 16.63 2.83 4.27
C MET A 21 16.82 4.05 5.17
N ASP A 22 17.21 5.18 4.60
CA ASP A 22 17.51 6.42 5.33
C ASP A 22 16.25 7.03 5.95
N GLU A 23 15.13 7.02 5.22
CA GLU A 23 13.87 7.63 5.67
C GLU A 23 13.15 6.80 6.74
N LEU A 24 13.31 5.46 6.70
CA LEU A 24 12.54 4.52 7.52
C LEU A 24 13.36 3.74 8.54
N GLY A 25 14.69 3.70 8.41
CA GLY A 25 15.51 2.74 9.14
C GLY A 25 15.23 1.28 8.75
N GLY A 26 14.70 1.05 7.56
CA GLY A 26 14.41 -0.29 7.05
C GLY A 26 15.66 -1.03 6.58
N THR A 27 15.59 -2.37 6.50
CA THR A 27 16.68 -3.17 5.94
C THR A 27 16.69 -3.11 4.41
N ARG A 28 17.85 -3.36 3.79
CA ARG A 28 17.99 -3.50 2.33
C ARG A 28 17.04 -4.56 1.75
N LEU A 29 16.84 -5.67 2.48
CA LEU A 29 15.89 -6.72 2.09
C LEU A 29 14.45 -6.18 2.02
N LYS A 30 14.03 -5.37 3.00
CA LYS A 30 12.71 -4.71 3.02
C LYS A 30 12.57 -3.75 1.85
N ALA A 31 13.59 -2.95 1.56
CA ALA A 31 13.57 -2.00 0.46
C ALA A 31 13.45 -2.72 -0.90
N ALA A 32 14.24 -3.77 -1.14
CA ALA A 32 14.16 -4.58 -2.36
C ALA A 32 12.79 -5.24 -2.54
N PHE A 33 12.23 -5.77 -1.45
CA PHE A 33 10.88 -6.35 -1.45
C PHE A 33 9.81 -5.30 -1.83
N GLU A 34 9.89 -4.12 -1.25
CA GLU A 34 8.97 -3.02 -1.51
C GLU A 34 9.05 -2.54 -2.97
N ILE A 35 10.26 -2.35 -3.50
CA ILE A 35 10.48 -1.96 -4.90
C ILE A 35 9.91 -3.02 -5.86
N GLY A 36 10.09 -4.30 -5.55
CA GLY A 36 9.49 -5.40 -6.33
C GLY A 36 7.98 -5.32 -6.39
N LEU A 37 7.32 -5.06 -5.26
CA LEU A 37 5.87 -4.87 -5.18
C LEU A 37 5.41 -3.64 -5.99
N VAL A 38 6.16 -2.54 -5.93
CA VAL A 38 5.86 -1.32 -6.70
C VAL A 38 5.91 -1.58 -8.21
N LYS A 39 6.95 -2.25 -8.69
CA LYS A 39 7.05 -2.63 -10.11
C LYS A 39 5.86 -3.48 -10.55
N ASN A 40 5.41 -4.43 -9.72
CA ASN A 40 4.27 -5.29 -10.01
C ASN A 40 2.95 -4.52 -10.07
N ILE A 41 2.67 -3.63 -9.11
CA ILE A 41 1.41 -2.87 -9.10
C ILE A 41 1.33 -1.89 -10.27
N ILE A 42 2.44 -1.30 -10.71
CA ILE A 42 2.47 -0.45 -11.91
C ILE A 42 2.15 -1.27 -13.15
N LYS A 43 2.74 -2.48 -13.29
CA LYS A 43 2.45 -3.40 -14.41
C LYS A 43 0.97 -3.82 -14.41
N GLU A 44 0.41 -4.14 -13.27
CA GLU A 44 -1.02 -4.50 -13.13
C GLU A 44 -1.92 -3.31 -13.50
N ALA A 45 -1.64 -2.11 -12.99
CA ALA A 45 -2.41 -0.90 -13.30
C ALA A 45 -2.37 -0.53 -14.79
N ALA A 46 -1.31 -0.90 -15.51
CA ALA A 46 -1.21 -0.74 -16.96
C ALA A 46 -2.30 -1.47 -17.74
N THR A 47 -2.83 -2.55 -17.20
CA THR A 47 -3.87 -3.36 -17.83
C THR A 47 -5.28 -2.82 -17.61
N PHE A 48 -5.48 -1.86 -16.72
CA PHE A 48 -6.82 -1.38 -16.36
C PHE A 48 -7.59 -0.73 -17.48
N PRO A 49 -6.99 0.11 -18.37
CA PRO A 49 -7.75 0.74 -19.44
C PRO A 49 -8.45 -0.26 -20.37
N ILE A 50 -7.81 -1.40 -20.67
CA ILE A 50 -8.41 -2.44 -21.54
C ILE A 50 -9.38 -3.35 -20.80
N ARG A 51 -9.44 -3.27 -19.46
CA ARG A 51 -10.36 -4.06 -18.60
C ARG A 51 -11.57 -3.24 -18.13
N MET A 52 -11.65 -1.96 -18.50
CA MET A 52 -12.78 -1.09 -18.14
C MET A 52 -13.93 -1.26 -19.14
N GLU A 53 -14.47 -2.48 -19.20
CA GLU A 53 -15.54 -2.85 -20.12
C GLU A 53 -16.89 -2.25 -19.67
N GLY A 54 -17.71 -1.83 -20.65
CA GLY A 54 -19.12 -1.55 -20.45
C GLY A 54 -19.98 -2.83 -20.54
N LYS A 55 -21.26 -2.71 -20.29
CA LYS A 55 -22.23 -3.82 -20.42
C LYS A 55 -23.50 -3.33 -21.10
N ILE A 56 -24.12 -4.20 -21.91
CA ILE A 56 -25.47 -4.06 -22.36
C ILE A 56 -26.32 -4.97 -21.46
N LEU A 57 -27.29 -4.40 -20.79
CA LEU A 57 -28.15 -5.09 -19.84
C LEU A 57 -29.58 -5.23 -20.42
N PRO A 58 -30.30 -6.33 -20.13
CA PRO A 58 -31.68 -6.47 -20.58
C PRO A 58 -32.57 -5.38 -19.96
N SER A 59 -33.60 -5.00 -20.70
CA SER A 59 -34.68 -4.14 -20.23
C SER A 59 -36.00 -4.94 -20.12
N THR A 60 -36.87 -4.54 -19.22
CA THR A 60 -38.24 -5.04 -19.12
C THR A 60 -39.23 -4.24 -19.99
N ILE A 61 -38.71 -3.21 -20.68
CA ILE A 61 -39.50 -2.36 -21.58
C ILE A 61 -39.08 -2.70 -22.99
N ASP A 62 -40.03 -2.98 -23.88
CA ASP A 62 -39.78 -3.25 -25.30
C ASP A 62 -39.08 -2.07 -25.96
N ASP A 63 -38.17 -2.36 -26.89
CA ASP A 63 -37.39 -1.38 -27.66
C ASP A 63 -36.46 -0.47 -26.83
N VAL A 64 -36.23 -0.80 -25.54
CA VAL A 64 -35.28 -0.09 -24.66
C VAL A 64 -34.04 -0.92 -24.40
N GLU A 65 -32.87 -0.33 -24.65
CA GLU A 65 -31.57 -0.90 -24.36
C GLU A 65 -30.90 -0.17 -23.20
N ASN A 66 -30.47 -0.93 -22.17
CA ASN A 66 -29.71 -0.39 -21.04
C ASN A 66 -28.21 -0.56 -21.28
N ARG A 67 -27.48 0.53 -21.38
CA ARG A 67 -26.02 0.54 -21.55
C ARG A 67 -25.35 1.05 -20.30
N LEU A 68 -24.42 0.27 -19.76
CA LEU A 68 -23.59 0.64 -18.61
C LEU A 68 -22.18 1.00 -19.12
N TYR A 69 -21.72 2.18 -18.75
CA TYR A 69 -20.35 2.63 -19.01
C TYR A 69 -19.59 2.80 -17.71
N ARG A 70 -18.29 2.49 -17.73
CA ARG A 70 -17.37 2.82 -16.65
C ARG A 70 -16.67 4.14 -16.98
N ILE A 71 -16.75 5.08 -16.07
CA ILE A 71 -16.11 6.40 -16.20
C ILE A 71 -15.21 6.65 -14.98
N PRO A 72 -14.12 7.43 -15.13
CA PRO A 72 -13.31 7.85 -14.00
C PRO A 72 -14.16 8.58 -12.96
N ALA A 73 -13.84 8.36 -11.67
CA ALA A 73 -14.51 9.07 -10.57
C ALA A 73 -14.14 10.56 -10.50
N GLY A 74 -13.01 10.93 -11.10
CA GLY A 74 -12.46 12.29 -11.11
C GLY A 74 -11.15 12.37 -10.34
N VAL A 75 -11.15 12.98 -9.16
CA VAL A 75 -9.95 13.11 -8.32
C VAL A 75 -10.00 12.14 -7.15
N VAL A 76 -8.91 11.42 -6.93
CA VAL A 76 -8.69 10.53 -5.79
C VAL A 76 -7.70 11.20 -4.84
N GLY A 77 -8.13 11.44 -3.60
CA GLY A 77 -7.25 11.84 -2.51
C GLY A 77 -6.63 10.59 -1.87
N VAL A 78 -5.32 10.53 -1.80
CA VAL A 78 -4.57 9.41 -1.21
C VAL A 78 -3.84 9.89 0.03
N ILE A 79 -4.05 9.21 1.17
CA ILE A 79 -3.33 9.45 2.43
C ILE A 79 -2.55 8.18 2.74
N SER A 80 -1.24 8.30 2.75
CA SER A 80 -0.28 7.21 2.76
C SER A 80 0.29 6.96 4.15
N PRO A 81 0.66 5.71 4.52
CA PRO A 81 1.30 5.37 5.79
C PRO A 81 2.82 5.46 5.70
N PHE A 82 3.49 5.33 6.87
CA PHE A 82 4.94 5.38 6.96
C PHE A 82 5.65 4.03 6.70
N ASN A 83 4.99 2.89 6.99
CA ASN A 83 5.69 1.60 7.12
C ASN A 83 6.17 0.98 5.79
N PHE A 84 5.38 1.05 4.74
CA PHE A 84 5.71 0.69 3.36
C PHE A 84 5.31 1.85 2.44
N PRO A 85 5.92 3.03 2.60
CA PRO A 85 5.43 4.27 2.01
C PRO A 85 5.45 4.23 0.48
N PHE A 86 6.51 3.69 -0.12
CA PHE A 86 6.63 3.62 -1.56
C PHE A 86 5.59 2.68 -2.17
N PHE A 87 5.42 1.47 -1.59
CA PHE A 87 4.44 0.50 -2.08
C PHE A 87 3.00 0.91 -1.80
N LEU A 88 2.68 1.29 -0.55
CA LEU A 88 1.29 1.55 -0.17
C LEU A 88 0.73 2.83 -0.78
N SER A 89 1.58 3.84 -1.03
CA SER A 89 1.19 4.98 -1.86
C SER A 89 0.97 4.56 -3.30
N MET A 90 1.92 3.82 -3.89
CA MET A 90 1.82 3.35 -5.27
C MET A 90 0.61 2.43 -5.49
N LYS A 91 0.26 1.59 -4.51
CA LYS A 91 -0.94 0.73 -4.51
C LYS A 91 -2.23 1.51 -4.72
N SER A 92 -2.29 2.75 -4.27
CA SER A 92 -3.44 3.63 -4.47
C SER A 92 -3.31 4.51 -5.71
N VAL A 93 -2.11 5.03 -5.97
CA VAL A 93 -1.83 5.99 -7.05
C VAL A 93 -1.89 5.32 -8.44
N ALA A 94 -1.15 4.22 -8.63
CA ALA A 94 -1.05 3.60 -9.97
C ALA A 94 -2.41 3.09 -10.48
N PRO A 95 -3.25 2.38 -9.68
CA PRO A 95 -4.59 2.00 -10.09
C PRO A 95 -5.51 3.19 -10.37
N ALA A 96 -5.42 4.27 -9.56
CA ALA A 96 -6.24 5.45 -9.79
C ALA A 96 -5.93 6.11 -11.14
N LEU A 97 -4.64 6.31 -11.46
CA LEU A 97 -4.18 6.83 -12.75
C LEU A 97 -4.53 5.87 -13.90
N GLY A 98 -4.32 4.56 -13.70
CA GLY A 98 -4.66 3.52 -14.67
C GLY A 98 -6.14 3.47 -15.02
N ALA A 99 -7.02 3.83 -14.08
CA ALA A 99 -8.45 3.96 -14.28
C ALA A 99 -8.89 5.35 -14.76
N GLY A 100 -7.95 6.22 -15.18
CA GLY A 100 -8.22 7.54 -15.76
C GLY A 100 -8.55 8.64 -14.76
N ASN A 101 -8.25 8.46 -13.47
CA ASN A 101 -8.45 9.49 -12.45
C ASN A 101 -7.21 10.37 -12.29
N ALA A 102 -7.40 11.58 -11.79
CA ALA A 102 -6.32 12.38 -11.22
C ALA A 102 -6.11 12.02 -9.74
N VAL A 103 -4.89 12.25 -9.23
CA VAL A 103 -4.50 11.92 -7.86
C VAL A 103 -3.93 13.15 -7.16
N VAL A 104 -4.33 13.33 -5.91
CA VAL A 104 -3.65 14.18 -4.93
C VAL A 104 -3.17 13.26 -3.80
N LEU A 105 -1.86 13.15 -3.64
CA LEU A 105 -1.20 12.29 -2.67
C LEU A 105 -0.65 13.11 -1.51
N LYS A 106 -1.10 12.80 -0.28
CA LYS A 106 -0.47 13.25 0.97
C LYS A 106 0.33 12.09 1.56
N PRO A 107 1.66 12.12 1.52
CA PRO A 107 2.49 11.14 2.21
C PRO A 107 2.39 11.28 3.73
N HIS A 108 2.88 10.28 4.45
CA HIS A 108 3.11 10.39 5.89
C HIS A 108 4.20 11.41 6.17
N ASP A 109 4.11 12.09 7.30
CA ASP A 109 5.04 13.17 7.66
C ASP A 109 6.48 12.66 7.84
N ASP A 110 6.65 11.41 8.28
CA ASP A 110 7.98 10.76 8.44
C ASP A 110 8.55 10.20 7.10
N THR A 111 7.74 10.12 6.04
CA THR A 111 8.16 9.52 4.76
C THR A 111 7.71 10.33 3.56
N PRO A 112 8.03 11.65 3.54
CA PRO A 112 7.57 12.55 2.49
C PRO A 112 8.21 12.27 1.12
N ILE A 113 9.40 11.67 1.09
CA ILE A 113 10.11 11.37 -0.16
C ILE A 113 9.59 10.06 -0.73
N THR A 114 9.78 8.94 -0.05
CA THR A 114 9.44 7.61 -0.58
C THR A 114 7.93 7.40 -0.71
N GLY A 115 7.13 7.97 0.21
CA GLY A 115 5.67 7.93 0.16
C GLY A 115 5.03 9.01 -0.71
N GLY A 116 5.80 9.99 -1.20
CA GLY A 116 5.26 11.17 -1.87
C GLY A 116 6.06 11.65 -3.06
N THR A 117 7.07 12.48 -2.84
CA THR A 117 7.74 13.24 -3.92
C THR A 117 8.47 12.34 -4.92
N LEU A 118 9.02 11.22 -4.50
CA LEU A 118 9.61 10.20 -5.40
C LEU A 118 8.55 9.64 -6.36
N ILE A 119 7.34 9.37 -5.88
CA ILE A 119 6.25 8.87 -6.72
C ILE A 119 5.83 9.91 -7.74
N GLY A 120 5.73 11.18 -7.32
CA GLY A 120 5.51 12.31 -8.24
C GLY A 120 6.56 12.37 -9.34
N LYS A 121 7.83 12.27 -8.95
CA LYS A 121 8.96 12.26 -9.89
C LYS A 121 8.92 11.10 -10.89
N ILE A 122 8.65 9.89 -10.42
CA ILE A 122 8.52 8.70 -11.28
C ILE A 122 7.46 8.91 -12.36
N PHE A 123 6.29 9.44 -12.01
CA PHE A 123 5.22 9.65 -12.98
C PHE A 123 5.47 10.86 -13.88
N GLU A 124 6.16 11.89 -13.42
CA GLU A 124 6.63 13.00 -14.25
C GLU A 124 7.58 12.48 -15.35
N GLU A 125 8.61 11.73 -14.97
CA GLU A 125 9.57 11.11 -15.91
C GLU A 125 8.91 10.07 -16.84
N ALA A 126 7.88 9.41 -16.37
CA ALA A 126 7.08 8.50 -17.20
C ALA A 126 6.18 9.22 -18.20
N GLY A 127 6.12 10.56 -18.19
CA GLY A 127 5.34 11.37 -19.11
C GLY A 127 3.86 11.46 -18.76
N VAL A 128 3.49 11.35 -17.48
CA VAL A 128 2.12 11.63 -17.05
C VAL A 128 1.81 13.12 -17.26
N PRO A 129 0.68 13.46 -17.90
CA PRO A 129 0.29 14.86 -18.10
C PRO A 129 0.24 15.65 -16.79
N LYS A 130 0.70 16.90 -16.84
CA LYS A 130 0.70 17.80 -15.69
C LYS A 130 -0.71 17.92 -15.09
N GLY A 131 -0.78 17.89 -13.76
CA GLY A 131 -2.03 18.00 -13.00
C GLY A 131 -2.74 16.66 -12.75
N LEU A 132 -2.36 15.56 -13.41
CA LEU A 132 -2.94 14.24 -13.10
C LEU A 132 -2.33 13.58 -11.85
N MET A 133 -1.04 13.81 -11.58
CA MET A 133 -0.37 13.38 -10.35
C MET A 133 0.12 14.59 -9.59
N ASN A 134 -0.36 14.76 -8.36
CA ASN A 134 -0.02 15.89 -7.49
C ASN A 134 0.38 15.35 -6.12
N VAL A 135 1.39 15.96 -5.49
CA VAL A 135 1.86 15.61 -4.15
C VAL A 135 1.76 16.83 -3.25
N VAL A 136 1.17 16.64 -2.07
CA VAL A 136 1.04 17.67 -1.04
C VAL A 136 1.78 17.20 0.20
N VAL A 137 2.96 17.76 0.42
CA VAL A 137 3.74 17.55 1.66
C VAL A 137 3.38 18.65 2.62
N THR A 138 2.79 18.32 3.77
CA THR A 138 2.31 19.26 4.77
C THR A 138 2.20 18.57 6.13
N ASP A 139 2.36 19.33 7.21
CA ASP A 139 2.09 18.84 8.56
C ASP A 139 0.58 18.55 8.72
N ILE A 140 0.27 17.41 9.30
CA ILE A 140 -1.12 17.01 9.57
C ILE A 140 -1.84 18.01 10.47
N LYS A 141 -1.14 18.72 11.35
CA LYS A 141 -1.71 19.73 12.24
C LYS A 141 -2.15 20.99 11.49
N GLU A 142 -1.48 21.28 10.36
CA GLU A 142 -1.83 22.43 9.52
C GLU A 142 -3.00 22.10 8.60
N ILE A 143 -2.98 20.94 7.95
CA ILE A 143 -4.02 20.59 6.99
C ILE A 143 -5.31 20.09 7.65
N GLY A 144 -5.21 19.43 8.81
CA GLY A 144 -6.36 18.86 9.53
C GLY A 144 -7.29 18.08 8.62
N ASP A 145 -8.58 18.36 8.70
CA ASP A 145 -9.61 17.70 7.89
C ASP A 145 -9.76 18.29 6.49
N ALA A 146 -9.11 19.42 6.18
CA ALA A 146 -9.27 20.13 4.90
C ALA A 146 -9.00 19.23 3.69
N PHE A 147 -8.07 18.28 3.80
CA PHE A 147 -7.79 17.32 2.71
C PHE A 147 -8.99 16.39 2.43
N VAL A 148 -9.64 15.90 3.48
CA VAL A 148 -10.77 14.99 3.36
C VAL A 148 -12.06 15.73 3.06
N GLU A 149 -12.25 16.92 3.61
CA GLU A 149 -13.44 17.75 3.43
C GLU A 149 -13.48 18.48 2.09
N HIS A 150 -12.31 18.71 1.45
CA HIS A 150 -12.21 19.48 0.21
C HIS A 150 -13.17 18.95 -0.87
N PRO A 151 -13.97 19.78 -1.55
CA PRO A 151 -15.05 19.32 -2.43
C PRO A 151 -14.59 18.55 -3.69
N ILE A 152 -13.34 18.70 -4.11
CA ILE A 152 -12.82 18.11 -5.36
C ILE A 152 -12.60 16.60 -5.27
N PRO A 153 -11.87 16.01 -4.29
CA PRO A 153 -11.70 14.56 -4.23
C PRO A 153 -13.03 13.86 -3.96
N ARG A 154 -13.38 12.90 -4.82
CA ARG A 154 -14.60 12.08 -4.67
C ARG A 154 -14.34 10.76 -3.96
N ILE A 155 -13.11 10.30 -4.00
CA ILE A 155 -12.65 9.08 -3.33
C ILE A 155 -11.51 9.50 -2.40
N ILE A 156 -11.52 8.98 -1.17
CA ILE A 156 -10.43 9.09 -0.20
C ILE A 156 -9.87 7.70 0.04
N SER A 157 -8.66 7.46 -0.43
CA SER A 157 -7.91 6.24 -0.13
C SER A 157 -6.99 6.50 1.05
N PHE A 158 -7.21 5.80 2.13
CA PHE A 158 -6.43 5.91 3.36
C PHE A 158 -5.83 4.55 3.73
N THR A 159 -4.55 4.55 4.06
CA THR A 159 -3.88 3.40 4.69
C THR A 159 -3.24 3.85 6.00
N GLY A 160 -3.59 3.20 7.10
CA GLY A 160 -3.07 3.56 8.42
C GLY A 160 -3.75 2.86 9.58
N SER A 161 -3.76 3.49 10.76
CA SER A 161 -4.37 2.88 11.96
C SER A 161 -5.90 2.83 11.87
N THR A 162 -6.49 1.80 12.48
CA THR A 162 -7.96 1.63 12.55
C THR A 162 -8.65 2.86 13.18
N LYS A 163 -8.04 3.44 14.22
CA LYS A 163 -8.60 4.63 14.89
C LYS A 163 -8.69 5.82 13.94
N VAL A 164 -7.61 6.13 13.23
CA VAL A 164 -7.58 7.26 12.27
C VAL A 164 -8.47 6.96 11.06
N GLY A 165 -8.45 5.74 10.55
CA GLY A 165 -9.29 5.35 9.41
C GLY A 165 -10.78 5.41 9.72
N SER A 166 -11.20 5.03 10.93
CA SER A 166 -12.58 5.20 11.39
C SER A 166 -13.01 6.68 11.36
N TYR A 167 -12.13 7.57 11.83
CA TYR A 167 -12.38 9.01 11.80
C TYR A 167 -12.46 9.54 10.36
N ILE A 168 -11.45 9.25 9.53
CA ILE A 168 -11.43 9.67 8.12
C ILE A 168 -12.65 9.15 7.36
N GLY A 169 -13.06 7.91 7.62
CA GLY A 169 -14.26 7.34 7.02
C GLY A 169 -15.53 8.12 7.37
N GLN A 170 -15.68 8.52 8.62
CA GLN A 170 -16.82 9.35 9.06
C GLN A 170 -16.82 10.72 8.38
N VAL A 171 -15.67 11.41 8.33
CA VAL A 171 -15.54 12.71 7.66
C VAL A 171 -15.81 12.57 6.16
N ALA A 172 -15.28 11.56 5.51
CA ALA A 172 -15.50 11.32 4.08
C ALA A 172 -16.98 11.07 3.76
N ILE A 173 -17.66 10.22 4.52
CA ILE A 173 -19.09 9.92 4.31
C ILE A 173 -19.96 11.14 4.56
N LYS A 174 -19.67 11.95 5.60
CA LYS A 174 -20.36 13.22 5.87
C LYS A 174 -20.31 14.17 4.66
N ASN A 175 -19.24 14.10 3.87
CA ASN A 175 -19.03 14.88 2.66
C ASN A 175 -19.39 14.10 1.36
N PHE A 176 -20.17 13.05 1.44
CA PHE A 176 -20.59 12.18 0.32
C PHE A 176 -19.46 11.63 -0.52
N LYS A 177 -18.29 11.37 0.09
CA LYS A 177 -17.14 10.75 -0.58
C LYS A 177 -17.07 9.26 -0.31
N LYS A 178 -16.49 8.52 -1.24
CA LYS A 178 -16.24 7.08 -1.08
C LYS A 178 -14.92 6.86 -0.34
N PRO A 179 -14.91 6.39 0.92
CA PRO A 179 -13.68 5.98 1.59
C PRO A 179 -13.25 4.59 1.12
N LEU A 180 -11.97 4.43 0.85
CA LEU A 180 -11.26 3.16 0.68
C LEU A 180 -10.25 3.06 1.83
N LEU A 181 -10.50 2.15 2.76
CA LEU A 181 -9.77 2.09 4.03
C LEU A 181 -8.98 0.79 4.13
N GLU A 182 -7.66 0.91 4.18
CA GLU A 182 -6.73 -0.16 4.52
C GLU A 182 -6.21 0.09 5.94
N LEU A 183 -6.53 -0.79 6.88
CA LEU A 183 -6.39 -0.53 8.30
C LEU A 183 -5.49 -1.58 8.98
N GLY A 184 -5.40 -1.51 10.31
CA GLY A 184 -4.65 -2.48 11.10
C GLY A 184 -5.25 -3.88 11.05
N GLY A 185 -4.44 -4.87 11.40
CA GLY A 185 -4.81 -6.26 11.47
C GLY A 185 -4.35 -6.94 12.76
N ASN A 186 -4.79 -8.17 12.96
CA ASN A 186 -4.38 -9.05 14.06
C ASN A 186 -4.28 -10.49 13.55
N SER A 187 -3.38 -10.70 12.59
CA SER A 187 -3.25 -11.94 11.85
C SER A 187 -2.81 -13.10 12.75
N ALA A 188 -3.43 -14.25 12.56
CA ALA A 188 -3.05 -15.50 13.20
C ALA A 188 -2.17 -16.33 12.26
N PHE A 189 -1.09 -16.89 12.80
CA PHE A 189 -0.23 -17.86 12.15
C PHE A 189 -0.45 -19.22 12.82
N ILE A 190 -0.90 -20.21 12.09
CA ILE A 190 -1.30 -21.51 12.64
C ILE A 190 -0.30 -22.57 12.20
N VAL A 191 0.22 -23.35 13.15
CA VAL A 191 1.17 -24.45 12.91
C VAL A 191 0.53 -25.76 13.38
N LEU A 192 0.25 -26.65 12.43
CA LEU A 192 -0.29 -27.98 12.69
C LEU A 192 0.85 -29.02 12.77
N GLU A 193 0.55 -30.20 13.32
CA GLU A 193 1.55 -31.24 13.60
C GLU A 193 2.20 -31.87 12.37
N ASP A 194 1.57 -31.76 11.21
CA ASP A 194 2.08 -32.22 9.90
C ASP A 194 2.88 -31.14 9.16
N ALA A 195 3.08 -29.96 9.74
CA ALA A 195 3.87 -28.91 9.11
C ALA A 195 5.38 -29.26 9.08
N ASP A 196 6.06 -28.86 8.01
CA ASP A 196 7.53 -28.82 8.02
C ASP A 196 7.99 -27.81 9.07
N MET A 197 8.65 -28.30 10.10
CA MET A 197 9.00 -27.50 11.27
C MET A 197 9.97 -26.35 10.95
N ASP A 198 11.00 -26.62 10.15
CA ASP A 198 12.01 -25.60 9.83
C ASP A 198 11.46 -24.53 8.91
N TYR A 199 10.61 -24.91 7.97
CA TYR A 199 9.85 -23.97 7.15
C TYR A 199 8.88 -23.12 7.99
N ALA A 200 8.13 -23.76 8.88
CA ALA A 200 7.17 -23.07 9.76
C ALA A 200 7.86 -22.03 10.67
N VAL A 201 9.01 -22.39 11.27
CA VAL A 201 9.83 -21.48 12.06
C VAL A 201 10.36 -20.32 11.24
N GLY A 202 10.88 -20.60 10.03
CA GLY A 202 11.35 -19.57 9.10
C GLY A 202 10.24 -18.60 8.69
N ALA A 203 9.09 -19.13 8.31
CA ALA A 203 7.91 -18.35 7.90
C ALA A 203 7.34 -17.51 9.07
N ALA A 204 7.25 -18.07 10.27
CA ALA A 204 6.81 -17.36 11.46
C ALA A 204 7.77 -16.20 11.82
N THR A 205 9.08 -16.43 11.73
CA THR A 205 10.10 -15.42 11.96
C THR A 205 9.99 -14.26 10.96
N PHE A 206 9.91 -14.58 9.67
CA PHE A 206 9.71 -13.59 8.62
C PHE A 206 8.42 -12.82 8.82
N SER A 207 7.29 -13.51 9.00
CA SER A 207 5.97 -12.91 9.15
C SER A 207 5.86 -11.98 10.37
N ARG A 208 6.57 -12.30 11.46
CA ARG A 208 6.50 -11.47 12.67
C ARG A 208 7.47 -10.31 12.67
N PHE A 209 8.68 -10.51 12.16
CA PHE A 209 9.76 -9.54 12.38
C PHE A 209 10.17 -8.74 11.14
N THR A 210 9.63 -9.04 9.96
CA THR A 210 9.86 -8.17 8.79
C THR A 210 9.46 -6.75 9.13
N HIS A 211 10.36 -5.80 8.88
CA HIS A 211 10.21 -4.38 9.21
C HIS A 211 9.80 -4.16 10.68
N GLN A 212 10.46 -4.83 11.63
CA GLN A 212 10.22 -4.76 13.08
C GLN A 212 8.76 -5.09 13.47
N GLY A 213 8.04 -5.83 12.64
CA GLY A 213 6.62 -6.16 12.85
C GLY A 213 5.65 -5.01 12.57
N GLN A 214 6.12 -3.92 11.95
CA GLN A 214 5.30 -2.75 11.62
C GLN A 214 4.52 -2.96 10.32
N ILE A 215 3.79 -4.08 10.22
CA ILE A 215 3.03 -4.47 9.04
C ILE A 215 1.61 -4.86 9.46
N CYS A 216 0.60 -4.40 8.72
CA CYS A 216 -0.81 -4.74 8.97
C CYS A 216 -1.08 -6.25 8.94
N MET A 217 -0.32 -7.01 8.14
CA MET A 217 -0.40 -8.48 8.03
C MET A 217 0.59 -9.23 8.93
N SER A 218 1.34 -8.56 9.80
CA SER A 218 2.30 -9.20 10.71
C SER A 218 1.60 -10.25 11.59
N ALA A 219 2.21 -11.42 11.77
CA ALA A 219 1.69 -12.45 12.64
C ALA A 219 1.72 -11.99 14.11
N ASN A 220 0.59 -11.54 14.62
CA ASN A 220 0.46 -11.08 16.00
C ASN A 220 0.18 -12.22 16.96
N ARG A 221 -0.33 -13.34 16.45
CA ARG A 221 -0.63 -14.54 17.23
C ARG A 221 -0.10 -15.76 16.49
N ILE A 222 0.77 -16.51 17.15
CA ILE A 222 1.28 -17.78 16.63
C ILE A 222 0.62 -18.89 17.43
N LEU A 223 -0.26 -19.65 16.79
CA LEU A 223 -1.03 -20.74 17.37
C LEU A 223 -0.39 -22.06 16.93
N VAL A 224 0.20 -22.78 17.88
CA VAL A 224 0.92 -24.03 17.60
C VAL A 224 0.16 -25.19 18.23
N GLN A 225 -0.04 -26.28 17.47
CA GLN A 225 -0.66 -27.49 17.97
C GLN A 225 0.14 -28.05 19.16
N LYS A 226 -0.57 -28.49 20.18
CA LYS A 226 0.03 -28.85 21.48
C LYS A 226 1.13 -29.91 21.36
N SER A 227 0.96 -30.90 20.47
CA SER A 227 1.93 -32.00 20.28
C SER A 227 3.32 -31.53 19.86
N ILE A 228 3.42 -30.42 19.13
CA ILE A 228 4.68 -29.88 18.58
C ILE A 228 5.11 -28.55 19.21
N TYR A 229 4.37 -28.07 20.22
CA TYR A 229 4.56 -26.72 20.78
C TYR A 229 5.96 -26.48 21.32
N ASN A 230 6.50 -27.41 22.11
CA ASN A 230 7.80 -27.23 22.74
C ASN A 230 8.94 -27.24 21.71
N GLU A 231 8.89 -28.14 20.72
CA GLU A 231 9.88 -28.19 19.64
C GLU A 231 9.84 -26.90 18.81
N PHE A 232 8.64 -26.45 18.41
CA PHE A 232 8.49 -25.20 17.69
C PHE A 232 9.06 -24.04 18.48
N LEU A 233 8.71 -23.91 19.76
CA LEU A 233 9.14 -22.79 20.61
C LEU A 233 10.66 -22.72 20.74
N GLU A 234 11.33 -23.87 20.98
CA GLU A 234 12.78 -23.94 21.08
C GLU A 234 13.45 -23.48 19.77
N LYS A 235 13.05 -24.02 18.64
CA LYS A 235 13.58 -23.65 17.32
C LYS A 235 13.28 -22.19 16.96
N TYR A 236 12.08 -21.72 17.28
CA TYR A 236 11.67 -20.35 16.99
C TYR A 236 12.49 -19.32 17.80
N VAL A 237 12.68 -19.55 19.10
CA VAL A 237 13.51 -18.69 19.96
C VAL A 237 14.96 -18.68 19.46
N ALA A 238 15.54 -19.84 19.16
CA ALA A 238 16.90 -19.95 18.62
C ALA A 238 17.04 -19.17 17.29
N LYS A 239 16.08 -19.32 16.40
CA LYS A 239 16.07 -18.62 15.10
C LYS A 239 15.99 -17.11 15.27
N VAL A 240 15.07 -16.62 16.10
CA VAL A 240 14.91 -15.19 16.38
C VAL A 240 16.17 -14.61 16.99
N SER A 241 16.75 -15.28 18.00
CA SER A 241 17.96 -14.82 18.69
C SER A 241 19.18 -14.77 17.77
N SER A 242 19.27 -15.65 16.77
CA SER A 242 20.38 -15.66 15.80
C SER A 242 20.19 -14.69 14.63
N THR A 243 18.95 -14.28 14.35
CA THR A 243 18.64 -13.45 13.16
C THR A 243 18.70 -11.96 13.46
N PHE A 244 18.35 -11.54 14.68
CA PHE A 244 18.24 -10.14 15.03
C PHE A 244 19.38 -9.72 15.96
N CYS A 245 20.37 -9.00 15.43
CA CYS A 245 21.31 -8.23 16.20
C CYS A 245 20.74 -6.81 16.37
N LEU A 246 20.71 -6.30 17.60
CA LEU A 246 20.57 -4.86 17.82
C LEU A 246 21.80 -4.19 17.20
N ALA A 247 21.63 -3.47 16.10
CA ALA A 247 22.64 -2.55 15.64
C ALA A 247 22.68 -1.40 16.66
N ILE A 248 23.60 -1.49 17.60
CA ILE A 248 23.96 -0.34 18.44
C ILE A 248 24.91 0.48 17.58
N THR A 249 24.37 1.52 16.96
CA THR A 249 25.18 2.60 16.33
C THR A 249 25.35 3.72 17.31
#